data_b33fe1f7b6bd2b0a47cb0362dccf3771
#
_entry.id   b33fe1f7b6bd2b0a47cb0362dccf3771
#
_cell.length_a   1.000
_cell.length_b   1.000
_cell.length_c   1.000
_cell.angle_alpha   90.00
_cell.angle_beta   90.00
_cell.angle_gamma   90.00
#
_symmetry.space_group_name_H-M   'P 1'
#
loop_
_entity.id
_entity.type
_entity.pdbx_description
1 polymer ?
#
loop_
_entity_poly.entity_id
_entity_poly.type
_entity_poly.pdbx_seq_one_letter_code
_entity_poly.pdbx_strand_id
1 'polypeptide(L)'
;MASRGVLPAHGRTAARTGARRAPALNAAGLPASVVIVGGGAAAIAAAVTLRQAGYPHPVTLLTADADPPYDRPNLSKDYLAGTADADWLPLRAPSFYTDHRIDVRCGTRVARIDPARQAVELADGSRVGYGALLLATGAEPNRLTVPGADLPHVCVLRSRADCDALIGKLKTARRCVVVGASFIGLEAAAALRTRGLDVQVVAPDAHPMARVLGEALGDTIKALHESHGVVFHLGAAPARITPDSVTLSTGDVLPADVVLVGIGVHPNVALAQDAGLAVERGVTVDRFLQTSVPGIYAAGDIARWPDPLTGERIRVEHWVVAERQGIVAARNMLGQQRPFDAVPFFWSQHYDLTINYVGHAEQWDRVEIDGDLGAHDCAIAYWRGDTRLAVATIGRDLDSLKAEAAFERQIAAA
;
A
#
# COMPACT_ATOMS: atom_id res chain seq x y z
N MET A 1 38.30 2.25 -8.73
CA MET A 1 37.60 3.56 -8.66
C MET A 1 36.20 3.32 -9.22
N ALA A 2 35.26 2.94 -8.36
CA ALA A 2 33.87 2.67 -8.73
C ALA A 2 33.08 3.97 -8.57
N SER A 3 32.45 4.39 -9.64
CA SER A 3 31.54 5.54 -9.69
C SER A 3 30.33 5.29 -8.79
N ARG A 4 30.15 6.13 -7.79
CA ARG A 4 28.95 6.15 -6.96
C ARG A 4 27.76 6.59 -7.83
N GLY A 5 26.92 5.64 -8.22
CA GLY A 5 25.60 5.91 -8.75
C GLY A 5 24.75 6.49 -7.64
N VAL A 6 24.44 7.77 -7.74
CA VAL A 6 23.44 8.44 -6.89
C VAL A 6 22.09 7.92 -7.35
N LEU A 7 21.43 7.12 -6.52
CA LEU A 7 20.04 6.78 -6.71
C LEU A 7 19.20 8.06 -6.67
N PRO A 8 18.25 8.27 -7.61
CA PRO A 8 17.39 9.44 -7.58
C PRO A 8 16.51 9.39 -6.35
N ALA A 9 16.52 10.46 -5.58
CA ALA A 9 15.61 10.67 -4.46
C ALA A 9 14.16 10.55 -4.97
N HIS A 10 13.47 9.50 -4.58
CA HIS A 10 12.07 9.31 -4.86
C HIS A 10 11.27 10.52 -4.37
N GLY A 11 10.53 11.15 -5.28
CA GLY A 11 9.42 12.04 -4.95
C GLY A 11 9.73 13.49 -4.69
N ARG A 12 10.45 14.17 -5.58
CA ARG A 12 10.30 15.62 -5.76
C ARG A 12 9.70 15.94 -7.13
N THR A 13 8.54 15.43 -7.43
CA THR A 13 7.63 16.09 -8.36
C THR A 13 6.80 17.10 -7.58
N ALA A 14 7.45 18.15 -7.10
CA ALA A 14 6.77 19.41 -6.94
C ALA A 14 6.52 19.94 -8.36
N ALA A 15 5.37 19.58 -8.94
CA ALA A 15 4.82 20.31 -10.05
C ALA A 15 4.78 21.78 -9.62
N ARG A 16 5.59 22.62 -10.24
CA ARG A 16 5.49 24.09 -10.18
C ARG A 16 4.22 24.50 -10.94
N THR A 17 3.07 24.09 -10.45
CA THR A 17 1.83 24.82 -10.71
C THR A 17 1.96 26.09 -9.88
N GLY A 18 1.92 27.23 -10.54
CA GLY A 18 1.97 28.54 -9.93
C GLY A 18 1.09 28.54 -8.69
N ALA A 19 1.70 28.77 -7.52
CA ALA A 19 1.03 28.74 -6.23
C ALA A 19 -0.08 29.80 -6.23
N ARG A 20 -1.28 29.43 -6.68
CA ARG A 20 -2.48 30.14 -6.27
C ARG A 20 -2.53 29.96 -4.76
N ARG A 21 -2.31 31.07 -4.04
CA ARG A 21 -2.48 31.14 -2.60
C ARG A 21 -3.82 30.48 -2.27
N ALA A 22 -3.81 29.38 -1.53
CA ALA A 22 -5.03 28.74 -1.09
C ALA A 22 -5.92 29.80 -0.43
N PRO A 23 -7.24 29.83 -0.72
CA PRO A 23 -8.13 30.78 -0.07
C PRO A 23 -7.96 30.63 1.45
N ALA A 24 -7.89 31.76 2.15
CA ALA A 24 -7.75 31.78 3.59
C ALA A 24 -8.89 30.96 4.20
N LEU A 25 -8.56 30.02 5.11
CA LEU A 25 -9.56 29.23 5.81
C LEU A 25 -10.47 30.17 6.58
N ASN A 26 -11.78 30.07 6.33
CA ASN A 26 -12.76 30.74 7.16
C ASN A 26 -12.77 30.03 8.54
N ALA A 27 -12.27 30.66 9.58
CA ALA A 27 -12.14 30.08 10.92
C ALA A 27 -13.50 29.69 11.54
N ALA A 28 -14.59 30.31 11.10
CA ALA A 28 -15.94 29.94 11.48
C ALA A 28 -16.36 28.65 10.73
N GLY A 29 -16.36 27.51 11.42
CA GLY A 29 -16.77 26.21 10.87
C GLY A 29 -15.67 25.17 10.76
N LEU A 30 -14.41 25.48 11.16
CA LEU A 30 -13.37 24.47 11.25
C LEU A 30 -13.62 23.51 12.44
N PRO A 31 -13.28 22.22 12.31
CA PRO A 31 -13.35 21.30 13.45
C PRO A 31 -12.43 21.77 14.58
N ALA A 32 -12.87 21.63 15.83
CA ALA A 32 -12.10 22.05 17.00
C ALA A 32 -10.82 21.22 17.20
N SER A 33 -10.77 20.03 16.66
CA SER A 33 -9.60 19.14 16.63
C SER A 33 -9.76 18.12 15.51
N VAL A 34 -8.64 17.56 15.03
CA VAL A 34 -8.63 16.42 14.09
C VAL A 34 -7.90 15.26 14.74
N VAL A 35 -8.55 14.09 14.75
CA VAL A 35 -7.94 12.82 15.14
C VAL A 35 -7.78 11.96 13.89
N ILE A 36 -6.59 11.37 13.74
CA ILE A 36 -6.24 10.46 12.64
C ILE A 36 -5.89 9.11 13.26
N VAL A 37 -6.58 8.05 12.86
CA VAL A 37 -6.34 6.68 13.32
C VAL A 37 -5.59 5.90 12.26
N GLY A 38 -4.32 5.62 12.53
CA GLY A 38 -3.36 4.94 11.65
C GLY A 38 -2.08 5.75 11.48
N GLY A 39 -0.97 5.08 11.11
CA GLY A 39 0.37 5.67 10.92
C GLY A 39 0.93 5.47 9.51
N GLY A 40 0.08 5.16 8.49
CA GLY A 40 0.51 4.94 7.11
C GLY A 40 0.52 6.21 6.25
N ALA A 41 0.68 6.01 4.93
CA ALA A 41 0.76 7.06 3.92
C ALA A 41 -0.40 8.08 3.99
N ALA A 42 -1.64 7.59 4.07
CA ALA A 42 -2.81 8.46 4.16
C ALA A 42 -2.81 9.32 5.43
N ALA A 43 -2.41 8.74 6.55
CA ALA A 43 -2.39 9.43 7.85
C ALA A 43 -1.39 10.59 7.87
N ILE A 44 -0.14 10.35 7.45
CA ILE A 44 0.89 11.39 7.43
C ILE A 44 0.59 12.46 6.38
N ALA A 45 0.11 12.07 5.19
CA ALA A 45 -0.28 13.00 4.15
C ALA A 45 -1.40 13.94 4.61
N ALA A 46 -2.40 13.39 5.34
CA ALA A 46 -3.46 14.20 5.93
C ALA A 46 -2.94 15.17 6.99
N ALA A 47 -2.14 14.70 7.95
CA ALA A 47 -1.59 15.53 9.01
C ALA A 47 -0.75 16.68 8.47
N VAL A 48 0.12 16.40 7.49
CA VAL A 48 0.95 17.41 6.81
C VAL A 48 0.07 18.41 6.06
N THR A 49 -0.95 17.93 5.33
CA THR A 49 -1.86 18.80 4.56
C THR A 49 -2.66 19.73 5.46
N LEU A 50 -3.14 19.28 6.60
CA LEU A 50 -3.81 20.13 7.59
C LEU A 50 -2.90 21.31 7.99
N ARG A 51 -1.62 21.06 8.28
CA ARG A 51 -0.67 22.10 8.66
C ARG A 51 -0.30 23.03 7.52
N GLN A 52 -0.08 22.48 6.34
CA GLN A 52 0.17 23.28 5.12
C GLN A 52 -1.01 24.18 4.74
N ALA A 53 -2.24 23.73 5.01
CA ALA A 53 -3.44 24.51 4.82
C ALA A 53 -3.64 25.59 5.91
N GLY A 54 -2.79 25.66 6.93
CA GLY A 54 -2.89 26.63 8.00
C GLY A 54 -3.89 26.28 9.11
N TYR A 55 -4.31 25.01 9.23
CA TYR A 55 -5.23 24.57 10.28
C TYR A 55 -4.62 24.79 11.67
N PRO A 56 -5.23 25.63 12.56
CA PRO A 56 -4.61 26.10 13.79
C PRO A 56 -4.80 25.17 14.99
N HIS A 57 -5.85 24.32 14.94
CA HIS A 57 -6.29 23.51 16.08
C HIS A 57 -5.48 22.20 16.22
N PRO A 58 -5.65 21.44 17.33
CA PRO A 58 -4.94 20.18 17.55
C PRO A 58 -5.12 19.16 16.42
N VAL A 59 -4.00 18.50 16.05
CA VAL A 59 -3.95 17.33 15.15
C VAL A 59 -3.26 16.22 15.91
N THR A 60 -3.99 15.14 16.20
CA THR A 60 -3.49 13.95 16.88
C THR A 60 -3.50 12.76 15.96
N LEU A 61 -2.37 12.10 15.78
CA LEU A 61 -2.21 10.87 15.01
C LEU A 61 -2.00 9.71 16.00
N LEU A 62 -2.91 8.73 15.98
CA LEU A 62 -2.90 7.56 16.85
C LEU A 62 -2.51 6.34 16.02
N THR A 63 -1.38 5.72 16.32
CA THR A 63 -0.95 4.50 15.62
C THR A 63 -0.66 3.38 16.59
N ALA A 64 -1.15 2.17 16.26
CA ALA A 64 -0.82 0.96 17.01
C ALA A 64 0.63 0.49 16.74
N ASP A 65 1.26 0.98 15.67
CA ASP A 65 2.66 0.74 15.36
C ASP A 65 3.55 1.41 16.41
N ALA A 66 4.63 0.75 16.81
CA ALA A 66 5.58 1.30 17.78
C ALA A 66 6.44 2.43 17.20
N ASP A 67 6.56 2.46 15.87
CA ASP A 67 7.35 3.43 15.13
C ASP A 67 6.48 4.60 14.63
N PRO A 68 7.03 5.84 14.54
CA PRO A 68 6.40 6.92 13.82
C PRO A 68 6.24 6.56 12.32
N PRO A 69 5.40 7.29 11.55
CA PRO A 69 5.17 6.98 10.13
C PRO A 69 6.46 6.75 9.33
N TYR A 70 6.54 5.62 8.63
CA TYR A 70 7.71 5.17 7.87
C TYR A 70 7.33 4.69 6.46
N ASP A 71 8.35 4.58 5.58
CA ASP A 71 8.24 4.06 4.21
C ASP A 71 7.99 2.55 4.22
N ARG A 72 6.71 2.19 4.17
CA ARG A 72 6.26 0.79 4.18
C ARG A 72 6.63 0.02 2.90
N PRO A 73 6.53 0.60 1.69
CA PRO A 73 6.98 -0.04 0.45
C PRO A 73 8.41 -0.58 0.50
N ASN A 74 9.31 0.06 1.26
CA ASN A 74 10.70 -0.34 1.35
C ASN A 74 10.91 -1.64 2.16
N LEU A 75 9.92 -2.04 2.96
CA LEU A 75 10.00 -3.25 3.78
C LEU A 75 10.04 -4.55 2.96
N SER A 76 9.57 -4.56 1.70
CA SER A 76 9.65 -5.71 0.79
C SER A 76 10.80 -5.59 -0.21
N LYS A 77 11.55 -4.47 -0.20
CA LYS A 77 12.58 -4.10 -1.18
C LYS A 77 13.94 -3.92 -0.51
N ASP A 78 14.51 -2.75 -0.62
CA ASP A 78 15.90 -2.44 -0.23
C ASP A 78 16.17 -2.68 1.26
N TYR A 79 15.21 -2.38 2.14
CA TYR A 79 15.37 -2.66 3.56
C TYR A 79 15.42 -4.16 3.85
N LEU A 80 14.50 -4.94 3.27
CA LEU A 80 14.56 -6.40 3.38
C LEU A 80 15.81 -6.97 2.69
N ALA A 81 16.20 -6.42 1.56
CA ALA A 81 17.43 -6.83 0.85
C ALA A 81 18.72 -6.52 1.63
N GLY A 82 18.67 -5.57 2.58
CA GLY A 82 19.82 -5.11 3.35
C GLY A 82 20.70 -4.12 2.60
N THR A 83 20.16 -3.47 1.57
CA THR A 83 20.80 -2.42 0.77
C THR A 83 20.43 -1.01 1.23
N ALA A 84 19.38 -0.88 2.06
CA ALA A 84 18.99 0.37 2.71
C ALA A 84 19.10 0.26 4.24
N ASP A 85 19.61 1.31 4.87
CA ASP A 85 19.72 1.44 6.32
C ASP A 85 18.36 1.74 6.96
N ALA A 86 18.19 1.35 8.23
CA ALA A 86 16.97 1.62 9.01
C ALA A 86 16.64 3.11 9.14
N ASP A 87 17.64 3.98 9.09
CA ASP A 87 17.50 5.44 9.18
C ASP A 87 16.82 6.05 7.94
N TRP A 88 16.68 5.30 6.85
CA TRP A 88 15.97 5.73 5.64
C TRP A 88 14.46 5.48 5.70
N LEU A 89 14.01 4.64 6.65
CA LEU A 89 12.59 4.30 6.77
C LEU A 89 11.71 5.45 7.26
N PRO A 90 12.09 6.26 8.28
CA PRO A 90 11.21 7.31 8.78
C PRO A 90 10.84 8.33 7.70
N LEU A 91 9.56 8.58 7.47
CA LEU A 91 9.09 9.56 6.48
C LEU A 91 9.44 11.00 6.88
N ARG A 92 9.61 11.26 8.16
CA ARG A 92 9.96 12.57 8.71
C ARG A 92 10.84 12.38 9.95
N ALA A 93 11.77 13.31 10.16
CA ALA A 93 12.53 13.37 11.41
C ALA A 93 11.58 13.64 12.60
N PRO A 94 11.90 13.17 13.82
CA PRO A 94 11.07 13.41 15.00
C PRO A 94 10.77 14.89 15.27
N SER A 95 11.74 15.80 15.04
CA SER A 95 11.57 17.25 15.17
C SER A 95 10.47 17.81 14.26
N PHE A 96 10.27 17.20 13.07
CA PHE A 96 9.22 17.64 12.14
C PHE A 96 7.84 17.65 12.80
N TYR A 97 7.50 16.61 13.55
CA TYR A 97 6.18 16.51 14.19
C TYR A 97 6.00 17.59 15.28
N THR A 98 7.04 17.82 16.07
CA THR A 98 7.05 18.86 17.10
C THR A 98 6.93 20.25 16.48
N ASP A 99 7.77 20.56 15.49
CA ASP A 99 7.83 21.87 14.81
C ASP A 99 6.48 22.21 14.12
N HIS A 100 5.80 21.17 13.60
CA HIS A 100 4.50 21.31 12.96
C HIS A 100 3.31 21.10 13.93
N ARG A 101 3.57 20.90 15.23
CA ARG A 101 2.51 20.68 16.24
C ARG A 101 1.56 19.53 15.88
N ILE A 102 2.12 18.41 15.40
CA ILE A 102 1.41 17.16 15.15
C ILE A 102 1.70 16.23 16.32
N ASP A 103 0.68 15.90 17.12
CA ASP A 103 0.79 14.98 18.26
C ASP A 103 0.74 13.54 17.73
N VAL A 104 1.89 12.89 17.59
CA VAL A 104 2.01 11.49 17.14
C VAL A 104 2.15 10.58 18.33
N ARG A 105 1.17 9.70 18.55
CA ARG A 105 1.16 8.72 19.63
C ARG A 105 1.35 7.32 19.05
N CYS A 106 2.59 6.86 19.09
CA CYS A 106 2.97 5.50 18.70
C CYS A 106 2.56 4.48 19.78
N GLY A 107 2.42 3.19 19.42
CA GLY A 107 1.99 2.13 20.32
C GLY A 107 0.57 2.35 20.88
N THR A 108 -0.20 3.26 20.30
CA THR A 108 -1.51 3.68 20.79
C THR A 108 -2.62 3.09 19.92
N ARG A 109 -3.24 2.02 20.41
CA ARG A 109 -4.33 1.33 19.70
C ARG A 109 -5.68 1.97 20.07
N VAL A 110 -6.43 2.36 19.06
CA VAL A 110 -7.85 2.70 19.20
C VAL A 110 -8.65 1.41 19.26
N ALA A 111 -9.44 1.25 20.32
CA ALA A 111 -10.28 0.08 20.56
C ALA A 111 -11.72 0.29 20.07
N ARG A 112 -12.22 1.53 20.11
CA ARG A 112 -13.60 1.85 19.73
C ARG A 112 -13.74 3.29 19.25
N ILE A 113 -14.73 3.53 18.38
CA ILE A 113 -15.18 4.86 17.99
C ILE A 113 -16.59 5.06 18.54
N ASP A 114 -16.85 6.21 19.17
CA ASP A 114 -18.17 6.66 19.61
C ASP A 114 -18.56 7.90 18.78
N PRO A 115 -19.29 7.73 17.67
CA PRO A 115 -19.69 8.85 16.82
C PRO A 115 -20.61 9.84 17.52
N ALA A 116 -21.47 9.36 18.42
CA ALA A 116 -22.43 10.23 19.12
C ALA A 116 -21.74 11.18 20.10
N ARG A 117 -20.62 10.74 20.71
CA ARG A 117 -19.80 11.55 21.60
C ARG A 117 -18.64 12.24 20.90
N GLN A 118 -18.47 11.99 19.62
CA GLN A 118 -17.31 12.44 18.83
C GLN A 118 -15.98 12.12 19.54
N ALA A 119 -15.79 10.86 19.94
CA ALA A 119 -14.62 10.41 20.66
C ALA A 119 -14.16 9.04 20.17
N VAL A 120 -12.84 8.80 20.25
CA VAL A 120 -12.26 7.48 20.15
C VAL A 120 -11.84 7.01 21.54
N GLU A 121 -12.03 5.73 21.83
CA GLU A 121 -11.60 5.06 23.05
C GLU A 121 -10.32 4.25 22.74
N LEU A 122 -9.29 4.43 23.54
CA LEU A 122 -8.02 3.74 23.41
C LEU A 122 -8.05 2.39 24.14
N ALA A 123 -7.11 1.51 23.84
CA ALA A 123 -7.04 0.20 24.47
C ALA A 123 -6.80 0.24 26.00
N ASP A 124 -6.28 1.35 26.52
CA ASP A 124 -6.09 1.59 27.96
C ASP A 124 -7.35 2.17 28.65
N GLY A 125 -8.46 2.32 27.90
CA GLY A 125 -9.71 2.90 28.37
C GLY A 125 -9.78 4.42 28.36
N SER A 126 -8.70 5.12 28.06
CA SER A 126 -8.73 6.58 27.91
C SER A 126 -9.45 7.00 26.64
N ARG A 127 -9.86 8.27 26.55
CA ARG A 127 -10.65 8.80 25.43
C ARG A 127 -10.01 10.04 24.84
N VAL A 128 -10.09 10.15 23.51
CA VAL A 128 -9.67 11.34 22.76
C VAL A 128 -10.86 11.86 21.96
N GLY A 129 -11.29 13.10 22.25
CA GLY A 129 -12.35 13.77 21.52
C GLY A 129 -11.87 14.29 20.17
N TYR A 130 -12.78 14.37 19.19
CA TYR A 130 -12.49 14.92 17.86
C TYR A 130 -13.61 15.85 17.37
N GLY A 131 -13.24 16.86 16.60
CA GLY A 131 -14.18 17.62 15.78
C GLY A 131 -14.34 17.02 14.39
N ALA A 132 -13.24 16.38 13.86
CA ALA A 132 -13.28 15.52 12.68
C ALA A 132 -12.34 14.31 12.89
N LEU A 133 -12.70 13.19 12.29
CA LEU A 133 -11.98 11.91 12.40
C LEU A 133 -11.58 11.38 11.02
N LEU A 134 -10.31 10.96 10.87
CA LEU A 134 -9.85 10.20 9.71
C LEU A 134 -9.54 8.77 10.12
N LEU A 135 -10.17 7.80 9.46
CA LEU A 135 -9.81 6.39 9.52
C LEU A 135 -8.80 6.09 8.42
N ALA A 136 -7.57 5.74 8.81
CA ALA A 136 -6.46 5.38 7.94
C ALA A 136 -5.77 4.11 8.46
N THR A 137 -6.58 3.14 8.94
CA THR A 137 -6.12 1.93 9.62
C THR A 137 -5.49 0.89 8.69
N GLY A 138 -5.58 1.12 7.37
CA GLY A 138 -4.92 0.28 6.37
C GLY A 138 -5.51 -1.13 6.28
N ALA A 139 -4.63 -2.10 6.03
CA ALA A 139 -5.00 -3.51 5.85
C ALA A 139 -4.03 -4.42 6.60
N GLU A 140 -4.42 -5.65 6.87
CA GLU A 140 -3.59 -6.69 7.49
C GLU A 140 -3.37 -7.88 6.56
N PRO A 141 -2.21 -8.57 6.67
CA PRO A 141 -1.91 -9.74 5.86
C PRO A 141 -2.88 -10.89 6.15
N ASN A 142 -3.31 -11.56 5.08
CA ASN A 142 -3.99 -12.83 5.21
C ASN A 142 -3.02 -13.89 5.76
N ARG A 143 -3.54 -14.76 6.62
CA ARG A 143 -2.78 -15.85 7.22
C ARG A 143 -3.17 -17.18 6.61
N LEU A 144 -2.24 -18.12 6.56
CA LEU A 144 -2.53 -19.49 6.21
C LEU A 144 -3.33 -20.18 7.35
N THR A 145 -4.16 -21.14 6.96
CA THR A 145 -4.96 -21.95 7.90
C THR A 145 -4.54 -23.43 7.91
N VAL A 146 -3.44 -23.75 7.20
CA VAL A 146 -2.90 -25.11 7.13
C VAL A 146 -2.18 -25.50 8.43
N PRO A 147 -2.10 -26.81 8.78
CA PRO A 147 -1.32 -27.25 9.92
C PRO A 147 0.13 -26.72 9.89
N GLY A 148 0.56 -26.13 11.00
CA GLY A 148 1.88 -25.52 11.14
C GLY A 148 2.00 -24.08 10.67
N ALA A 149 0.91 -23.43 10.27
CA ALA A 149 0.91 -22.02 9.86
C ALA A 149 1.26 -21.03 11.00
N ASP A 150 1.17 -21.47 12.24
CA ASP A 150 1.48 -20.74 13.47
C ASP A 150 2.91 -20.97 13.99
N LEU A 151 3.72 -21.78 13.29
CA LEU A 151 5.09 -22.07 13.69
C LEU A 151 5.96 -20.79 13.65
N PRO A 152 6.95 -20.65 14.57
CA PRO A 152 7.71 -19.41 14.73
C PRO A 152 8.49 -18.94 13.49
N HIS A 153 8.81 -19.85 12.54
CA HIS A 153 9.52 -19.52 11.30
C HIS A 153 8.57 -19.14 10.15
N VAL A 154 7.25 -19.21 10.37
CA VAL A 154 6.24 -18.70 9.42
C VAL A 154 6.03 -17.22 9.69
N CYS A 155 6.30 -16.39 8.68
CA CYS A 155 6.31 -14.94 8.77
C CYS A 155 5.31 -14.32 7.82
N VAL A 156 4.78 -13.17 8.19
CA VAL A 156 4.09 -12.22 7.30
C VAL A 156 4.94 -10.97 7.19
N LEU A 157 4.63 -10.09 6.26
CA LEU A 157 5.35 -8.83 6.06
C LEU A 157 4.35 -7.68 5.92
N ARG A 158 4.24 -6.85 6.94
CA ARG A 158 3.38 -5.66 6.94
C ARG A 158 3.98 -4.49 7.68
N SER A 159 4.53 -4.71 8.87
CA SER A 159 5.12 -3.69 9.72
C SER A 159 6.65 -3.74 9.69
N ARG A 160 7.29 -2.67 10.18
CA ARG A 160 8.73 -2.66 10.42
C ARG A 160 9.13 -3.79 11.37
N ALA A 161 8.36 -3.99 12.43
CA ALA A 161 8.61 -5.05 13.39
C ALA A 161 8.57 -6.45 12.74
N ASP A 162 7.64 -6.70 11.79
CA ASP A 162 7.61 -7.96 11.03
C ASP A 162 8.89 -8.11 10.19
N CYS A 163 9.30 -7.04 9.51
CA CYS A 163 10.50 -7.06 8.68
C CYS A 163 11.77 -7.27 9.52
N ASP A 164 11.92 -6.59 10.64
CA ASP A 164 13.06 -6.74 11.57
C ASP A 164 13.11 -8.16 12.15
N ALA A 165 11.95 -8.72 12.52
CA ALA A 165 11.85 -10.11 12.99
C ALA A 165 12.22 -11.11 11.90
N LEU A 166 11.78 -10.87 10.65
CA LEU A 166 12.17 -11.68 9.50
C LEU A 166 13.69 -11.59 9.27
N ILE A 167 14.26 -10.37 9.17
CA ILE A 167 15.70 -10.14 9.00
C ILE A 167 16.50 -10.86 10.10
N GLY A 168 16.00 -10.87 11.34
CA GLY A 168 16.61 -11.59 12.44
C GLY A 168 16.75 -13.10 12.15
N LYS A 169 15.71 -13.73 11.58
CA LYS A 169 15.69 -15.15 11.21
C LYS A 169 16.62 -15.44 10.01
N LEU A 170 16.70 -14.50 9.06
CA LEU A 170 17.52 -14.65 7.85
C LEU A 170 19.03 -14.76 8.15
N LYS A 171 19.49 -14.36 9.34
CA LYS A 171 20.92 -14.46 9.72
C LYS A 171 21.44 -15.91 9.73
N THR A 172 20.57 -16.87 9.95
CA THR A 172 20.92 -18.31 10.02
C THR A 172 20.22 -19.15 8.96
N ALA A 173 19.17 -18.62 8.33
CA ALA A 173 18.42 -19.29 7.27
C ALA A 173 19.23 -19.33 5.96
N ARG A 174 19.01 -20.39 5.20
CA ARG A 174 19.54 -20.57 3.84
C ARG A 174 18.43 -20.74 2.81
N ARG A 175 17.29 -21.29 3.21
CA ARG A 175 16.18 -21.66 2.33
C ARG A 175 14.93 -20.96 2.78
N CYS A 176 14.26 -20.29 1.84
CA CYS A 176 12.99 -19.65 2.09
C CYS A 176 11.93 -20.14 1.11
N VAL A 177 10.76 -20.51 1.63
CA VAL A 177 9.56 -20.73 0.82
C VAL A 177 8.68 -19.48 0.95
N VAL A 178 8.42 -18.82 -0.18
CA VAL A 178 7.49 -17.70 -0.28
C VAL A 178 6.14 -18.24 -0.76
N VAL A 179 5.10 -18.07 0.03
CA VAL A 179 3.75 -18.48 -0.32
C VAL A 179 2.99 -17.26 -0.84
N GLY A 180 2.69 -17.29 -2.15
CA GLY A 180 2.05 -16.20 -2.89
C GLY A 180 2.96 -15.57 -3.95
N ALA A 181 2.49 -15.54 -5.19
CA ALA A 181 3.18 -14.99 -6.36
C ALA A 181 2.56 -13.66 -6.82
N SER A 182 2.17 -12.79 -5.88
CA SER A 182 1.74 -11.42 -6.14
C SER A 182 2.84 -10.42 -5.74
N PHE A 183 2.55 -9.12 -5.79
CA PHE A 183 3.57 -8.06 -5.66
C PHE A 183 4.49 -8.24 -4.46
N ILE A 184 3.96 -8.23 -3.22
CA ILE A 184 4.78 -8.30 -2.00
C ILE A 184 5.57 -9.62 -1.93
N GLY A 185 4.94 -10.75 -2.33
CA GLY A 185 5.61 -12.06 -2.36
C GLY A 185 6.82 -12.08 -3.28
N LEU A 186 6.68 -11.54 -4.49
CA LEU A 186 7.77 -11.53 -5.47
C LEU A 186 8.81 -10.44 -5.18
N GLU A 187 8.42 -9.25 -4.74
CA GLU A 187 9.38 -8.25 -4.26
C GLU A 187 10.25 -8.81 -3.12
N ALA A 188 9.62 -9.47 -2.16
CA ALA A 188 10.34 -10.14 -1.08
C ALA A 188 11.22 -11.30 -1.58
N ALA A 189 10.75 -12.08 -2.56
CA ALA A 189 11.56 -13.14 -3.18
C ALA A 189 12.83 -12.56 -3.82
N ALA A 190 12.73 -11.43 -4.53
CA ALA A 190 13.90 -10.72 -5.08
C ALA A 190 14.86 -10.24 -3.97
N ALA A 191 14.31 -9.63 -2.91
CA ALA A 191 15.10 -9.16 -1.76
C ALA A 191 15.83 -10.32 -1.04
N LEU A 192 15.15 -11.46 -0.87
CA LEU A 192 15.72 -12.67 -0.24
C LEU A 192 16.81 -13.29 -1.11
N ARG A 193 16.65 -13.32 -2.44
CA ARG A 193 17.72 -13.73 -3.38
C ARG A 193 18.91 -12.81 -3.30
N THR A 194 18.70 -11.49 -3.21
CA THR A 194 19.79 -10.51 -3.01
C THR A 194 20.58 -10.79 -1.73
N ARG A 195 19.93 -11.29 -0.68
CA ARG A 195 20.60 -11.76 0.55
C ARG A 195 21.30 -13.12 0.40
N GLY A 196 21.18 -13.79 -0.75
CA GLY A 196 21.85 -15.07 -1.04
C GLY A 196 21.08 -16.30 -0.55
N LEU A 197 19.79 -16.20 -0.22
CA LEU A 197 18.98 -17.37 0.14
C LEU A 197 18.55 -18.15 -1.10
N ASP A 198 18.35 -19.45 -0.95
CA ASP A 198 17.61 -20.26 -1.91
C ASP A 198 16.12 -20.00 -1.72
N VAL A 199 15.46 -19.50 -2.77
CA VAL A 199 14.05 -19.06 -2.71
C VAL A 199 13.20 -19.92 -3.62
N GLN A 200 12.12 -20.45 -3.05
CA GLN A 200 11.07 -21.16 -3.77
C GLN A 200 9.74 -20.42 -3.58
N VAL A 201 9.03 -20.14 -4.67
CA VAL A 201 7.72 -19.46 -4.67
C VAL A 201 6.62 -20.47 -4.94
N VAL A 202 5.62 -20.52 -4.08
CA VAL A 202 4.46 -21.41 -4.19
C VAL A 202 3.21 -20.56 -4.39
N ALA A 203 2.44 -20.85 -5.44
CA ALA A 203 1.15 -20.16 -5.69
C ALA A 203 0.15 -21.07 -6.41
N PRO A 204 -1.17 -20.93 -6.12
CA PRO A 204 -2.21 -21.71 -6.78
C PRO A 204 -2.48 -21.28 -8.23
N ASP A 205 -2.15 -20.02 -8.57
CA ASP A 205 -2.34 -19.49 -9.91
C ASP A 205 -1.30 -20.08 -10.89
N ALA A 206 -1.66 -20.22 -12.17
CA ALA A 206 -0.76 -20.74 -13.21
C ALA A 206 0.33 -19.72 -13.61
N HIS A 207 0.03 -18.42 -13.49
CA HIS A 207 0.93 -17.33 -13.83
C HIS A 207 1.02 -16.34 -12.65
N PRO A 208 2.22 -15.85 -12.29
CA PRO A 208 2.38 -14.85 -11.26
C PRO A 208 1.65 -13.56 -11.63
N MET A 209 1.05 -12.88 -10.64
CA MET A 209 0.37 -11.58 -10.82
C MET A 209 -0.72 -11.52 -11.92
N ALA A 210 -1.13 -12.65 -12.52
CA ALA A 210 -2.01 -12.68 -13.68
C ALA A 210 -3.33 -11.92 -13.47
N ARG A 211 -3.84 -11.90 -12.23
CA ARG A 211 -5.09 -11.19 -11.88
C ARG A 211 -5.02 -9.68 -12.03
N VAL A 212 -3.82 -9.10 -12.04
CA VAL A 212 -3.61 -7.64 -12.14
C VAL A 212 -2.89 -7.27 -13.43
N LEU A 213 -1.91 -8.08 -13.84
CA LEU A 213 -1.01 -7.77 -14.96
C LEU A 213 -1.26 -8.62 -16.21
N GLY A 214 -2.10 -9.67 -16.12
CA GLY A 214 -2.28 -10.63 -17.18
C GLY A 214 -1.13 -11.65 -17.29
N GLU A 215 -1.35 -12.68 -18.11
CA GLU A 215 -0.43 -13.83 -18.21
C GLU A 215 0.92 -13.43 -18.80
N ALA A 216 0.92 -12.68 -19.91
CA ALA A 216 2.15 -12.34 -20.65
C ALA A 216 3.17 -11.57 -19.79
N LEU A 217 2.70 -10.55 -19.06
CA LEU A 217 3.59 -9.81 -18.13
C LEU A 217 3.96 -10.67 -16.91
N GLY A 218 3.02 -11.48 -16.41
CA GLY A 218 3.28 -12.45 -15.35
C GLY A 218 4.41 -13.42 -15.70
N ASP A 219 4.40 -13.97 -16.91
CA ASP A 219 5.45 -14.88 -17.41
C ASP A 219 6.79 -14.17 -17.58
N THR A 220 6.80 -12.91 -18.03
CA THR A 220 8.01 -12.10 -18.11
C THR A 220 8.65 -11.91 -16.72
N ILE A 221 7.84 -11.59 -15.71
CA ILE A 221 8.33 -11.44 -14.33
C ILE A 221 8.81 -12.79 -13.77
N LYS A 222 8.09 -13.89 -14.07
CA LYS A 222 8.52 -15.24 -13.71
C LYS A 222 9.90 -15.55 -14.28
N ALA A 223 10.12 -15.34 -15.59
CA ALA A 223 11.38 -15.57 -16.26
C ALA A 223 12.52 -14.73 -15.66
N LEU A 224 12.26 -13.46 -15.30
CA LEU A 224 13.22 -12.61 -14.60
C LEU A 224 13.64 -13.24 -13.26
N HIS A 225 12.67 -13.66 -12.45
CA HIS A 225 12.96 -14.30 -11.15
C HIS A 225 13.71 -15.62 -11.30
N GLU A 226 13.35 -16.45 -12.29
CA GLU A 226 14.03 -17.71 -12.59
C GLU A 226 15.47 -17.46 -13.03
N SER A 227 15.75 -16.42 -13.81
CA SER A 227 17.10 -16.04 -14.19
C SER A 227 17.99 -15.66 -12.99
N HIS A 228 17.36 -15.24 -11.87
CA HIS A 228 18.03 -14.97 -10.60
C HIS A 228 18.00 -16.18 -9.64
N GLY A 229 17.57 -17.36 -10.11
CA GLY A 229 17.58 -18.60 -9.35
C GLY A 229 16.42 -18.80 -8.38
N VAL A 230 15.29 -18.12 -8.60
CA VAL A 230 14.03 -18.44 -7.91
C VAL A 230 13.38 -19.65 -8.59
N VAL A 231 12.89 -20.59 -7.78
CA VAL A 231 12.15 -21.76 -8.28
C VAL A 231 10.65 -21.55 -8.02
N PHE A 232 9.82 -21.77 -9.05
CA PHE A 232 8.37 -21.63 -8.94
C PHE A 232 7.65 -22.97 -8.88
N HIS A 233 6.70 -23.09 -7.97
CA HIS A 233 5.74 -24.18 -7.84
C HIS A 233 4.33 -23.59 -8.05
N LEU A 234 3.96 -23.36 -9.30
CA LEU A 234 2.66 -22.79 -9.70
C LEU A 234 1.61 -23.89 -9.84
N GLY A 235 0.33 -23.54 -9.66
CA GLY A 235 -0.76 -24.52 -9.59
C GLY A 235 -0.76 -25.35 -8.30
N ALA A 236 0.05 -24.98 -7.29
CA ALA A 236 0.19 -25.67 -6.04
C ALA A 236 -0.06 -24.75 -4.84
N ALA A 237 -0.49 -25.32 -3.74
CA ALA A 237 -0.70 -24.60 -2.48
C ALA A 237 0.00 -25.36 -1.33
N PRO A 238 0.41 -24.68 -0.24
CA PRO A 238 0.88 -25.37 0.94
C PRO A 238 -0.26 -26.19 1.55
N ALA A 239 0.02 -27.44 1.91
CA ALA A 239 -0.90 -28.35 2.61
C ALA A 239 -0.53 -28.49 4.08
N ARG A 240 0.75 -28.42 4.40
CA ARG A 240 1.29 -28.55 5.76
C ARG A 240 2.65 -27.86 5.85
N ILE A 241 2.95 -27.29 7.02
CA ILE A 241 4.25 -26.73 7.37
C ILE A 241 4.81 -27.50 8.57
N THR A 242 6.08 -27.83 8.51
CA THR A 242 6.86 -28.42 9.62
C THR A 242 8.02 -27.48 9.98
N PRO A 243 8.79 -27.72 11.06
CA PRO A 243 9.91 -26.84 11.42
C PRO A 243 11.00 -26.67 10.34
N ASP A 244 11.06 -27.55 9.34
CA ASP A 244 12.11 -27.63 8.34
C ASP A 244 11.64 -27.76 6.89
N SER A 245 10.31 -27.81 6.68
CA SER A 245 9.74 -28.02 5.34
C SER A 245 8.32 -27.53 5.15
N VAL A 246 7.92 -27.37 3.88
CA VAL A 246 6.54 -27.13 3.43
C VAL A 246 6.13 -28.27 2.51
N THR A 247 5.06 -28.98 2.85
CA THR A 247 4.43 -29.98 1.98
C THR A 247 3.37 -29.29 1.13
N LEU A 248 3.43 -29.51 -0.16
CA LEU A 248 2.49 -28.95 -1.13
C LEU A 248 1.26 -29.85 -1.34
N SER A 249 0.21 -29.30 -1.92
CA SER A 249 -1.00 -30.03 -2.35
C SER A 249 -0.72 -31.12 -3.38
N THR A 250 0.40 -31.03 -4.11
CA THR A 250 0.89 -32.05 -5.06
C THR A 250 1.56 -33.25 -4.37
N GLY A 251 1.89 -33.11 -3.08
CA GLY A 251 2.67 -34.10 -2.33
C GLY A 251 4.17 -33.80 -2.25
N ASP A 252 4.65 -32.83 -3.02
CA ASP A 252 6.06 -32.42 -2.97
C ASP A 252 6.40 -31.81 -1.61
N VAL A 253 7.63 -32.03 -1.15
CA VAL A 253 8.14 -31.50 0.11
C VAL A 253 9.29 -30.55 -0.16
N LEU A 254 9.10 -29.27 0.17
CA LEU A 254 10.09 -28.21 -0.02
C LEU A 254 10.83 -27.93 1.28
N PRO A 255 12.14 -28.11 1.36
CA PRO A 255 12.93 -27.71 2.53
C PRO A 255 12.83 -26.19 2.76
N ALA A 256 12.56 -25.79 4.01
CA ALA A 256 12.41 -24.38 4.36
C ALA A 256 12.94 -24.12 5.77
N ASP A 257 13.81 -23.13 5.91
CA ASP A 257 14.24 -22.59 7.22
C ASP A 257 13.35 -21.41 7.63
N VAL A 258 12.76 -20.73 6.64
CA VAL A 258 11.76 -19.63 6.81
C VAL A 258 10.65 -19.80 5.78
N VAL A 259 9.42 -19.53 6.19
CA VAL A 259 8.26 -19.44 5.30
C VAL A 259 7.72 -18.02 5.35
N LEU A 260 7.69 -17.32 4.21
CA LEU A 260 7.11 -15.98 4.09
C LEU A 260 5.74 -16.06 3.41
N VAL A 261 4.71 -15.57 4.07
CA VAL A 261 3.33 -15.61 3.58
C VAL A 261 2.93 -14.26 2.99
N GLY A 262 2.69 -14.24 1.66
CA GLY A 262 2.32 -13.07 0.89
C GLY A 262 1.06 -13.32 0.03
N ILE A 263 -0.04 -13.79 0.63
CA ILE A 263 -1.29 -14.20 -0.03
C ILE A 263 -2.37 -13.10 -0.02
N GLY A 264 -1.95 -11.85 -0.07
CA GLY A 264 -2.83 -10.68 -0.04
C GLY A 264 -3.15 -10.20 1.36
N VAL A 265 -4.01 -9.18 1.41
CA VAL A 265 -4.40 -8.49 2.64
C VAL A 265 -5.91 -8.33 2.71
N HIS A 266 -6.42 -8.01 3.90
CA HIS A 266 -7.80 -7.59 4.12
C HIS A 266 -7.83 -6.25 4.85
N PRO A 267 -8.81 -5.38 4.55
CA PRO A 267 -8.89 -4.04 5.15
C PRO A 267 -9.28 -4.10 6.63
N ASN A 268 -8.67 -3.24 7.45
CA ASN A 268 -8.93 -3.12 8.89
C ASN A 268 -10.21 -2.32 9.15
N VAL A 269 -11.37 -2.91 8.90
CA VAL A 269 -12.68 -2.25 8.95
C VAL A 269 -13.43 -2.41 10.28
N ALA A 270 -12.94 -3.23 11.21
CA ALA A 270 -13.65 -3.55 12.46
C ALA A 270 -14.09 -2.29 13.23
N LEU A 271 -13.19 -1.31 13.42
CA LEU A 271 -13.53 -0.04 14.08
C LEU A 271 -14.69 0.70 13.41
N ALA A 272 -14.75 0.67 12.08
CA ALA A 272 -15.81 1.31 11.31
C ALA A 272 -17.12 0.53 11.45
N GLN A 273 -17.08 -0.80 11.35
CA GLN A 273 -18.25 -1.67 11.52
C GLN A 273 -18.88 -1.52 12.91
N ASP A 274 -18.05 -1.60 13.95
CA ASP A 274 -18.49 -1.49 15.35
C ASP A 274 -19.06 -0.10 15.67
N ALA A 275 -18.63 0.93 14.94
CA ALA A 275 -19.17 2.28 15.02
C ALA A 275 -20.43 2.51 14.15
N GLY A 276 -20.91 1.48 13.45
CA GLY A 276 -22.10 1.57 12.59
C GLY A 276 -21.89 2.30 11.26
N LEU A 277 -20.65 2.46 10.80
CA LEU A 277 -20.35 3.02 9.50
C LEU A 277 -20.66 1.99 8.39
N ALA A 278 -21.01 2.48 7.20
CA ALA A 278 -21.24 1.62 6.05
C ALA A 278 -19.91 0.96 5.60
N VAL A 279 -19.90 -0.39 5.54
CA VAL A 279 -18.74 -1.20 5.15
C VAL A 279 -19.16 -2.22 4.12
N GLU A 280 -18.46 -2.24 3.00
CA GLU A 280 -18.61 -3.23 1.93
C GLU A 280 -17.24 -3.48 1.27
N ARG A 281 -16.55 -4.59 1.63
CA ARG A 281 -15.17 -4.87 1.20
C ARG A 281 -14.16 -3.73 1.48
N GLY A 282 -14.52 -2.81 2.38
CA GLY A 282 -13.82 -1.60 2.78
C GLY A 282 -14.81 -0.61 3.39
N VAL A 283 -14.33 0.46 4.00
CA VAL A 283 -15.19 1.54 4.50
C VAL A 283 -15.74 2.31 3.31
N THR A 284 -17.08 2.29 3.13
CA THR A 284 -17.73 2.98 2.03
C THR A 284 -17.69 4.49 2.26
N VAL A 285 -17.11 5.21 1.30
CA VAL A 285 -17.04 6.67 1.31
C VAL A 285 -17.67 7.27 0.06
N ASP A 286 -18.05 8.53 0.14
CA ASP A 286 -18.48 9.32 -1.01
C ASP A 286 -17.26 9.82 -1.83
N ARG A 287 -17.51 10.60 -2.88
CA ARG A 287 -16.45 11.21 -3.70
C ARG A 287 -15.58 12.22 -2.93
N PHE A 288 -15.98 12.63 -1.75
CA PHE A 288 -15.23 13.52 -0.86
C PHE A 288 -14.48 12.77 0.24
N LEU A 289 -14.45 11.44 0.17
CA LEU A 289 -13.90 10.53 1.16
C LEU A 289 -14.58 10.59 2.54
N GLN A 290 -15.80 11.13 2.60
CA GLN A 290 -16.63 11.12 3.82
C GLN A 290 -17.36 9.78 3.91
N THR A 291 -17.44 9.23 5.13
CA THR A 291 -18.17 7.99 5.42
C THR A 291 -19.69 8.26 5.51
N SER A 292 -20.47 7.24 5.82
CA SER A 292 -21.91 7.38 6.11
C SER A 292 -22.22 8.24 7.33
N VAL A 293 -21.23 8.58 8.15
CA VAL A 293 -21.36 9.44 9.33
C VAL A 293 -20.64 10.76 9.09
N PRO A 294 -21.36 11.92 9.13
CA PRO A 294 -20.74 13.23 8.92
C PRO A 294 -19.60 13.51 9.88
N GLY A 295 -18.53 14.14 9.38
CA GLY A 295 -17.33 14.46 10.15
C GLY A 295 -16.36 13.28 10.31
N ILE A 296 -16.70 12.08 9.83
CA ILE A 296 -15.82 10.92 9.79
C ILE A 296 -15.45 10.62 8.33
N TYR A 297 -14.15 10.52 8.07
CA TYR A 297 -13.57 10.26 6.76
C TYR A 297 -12.79 8.95 6.77
N ALA A 298 -12.57 8.34 5.60
CA ALA A 298 -11.67 7.20 5.47
C ALA A 298 -10.76 7.38 4.25
N ALA A 299 -9.50 6.95 4.37
CA ALA A 299 -8.49 7.05 3.32
C ALA A 299 -7.47 5.90 3.40
N GLY A 300 -6.85 5.60 2.26
CA GLY A 300 -5.90 4.50 2.09
C GLY A 300 -6.59 3.16 1.89
N ASP A 301 -5.89 2.07 2.21
CA ASP A 301 -6.28 0.69 1.90
C ASP A 301 -7.69 0.30 2.40
N ILE A 302 -8.22 1.01 3.39
CA ILE A 302 -9.56 0.76 3.92
C ILE A 302 -10.69 1.44 3.14
N ALA A 303 -10.38 2.52 2.39
CA ALA A 303 -11.41 3.32 1.73
C ALA A 303 -11.91 2.65 0.46
N ARG A 304 -13.25 2.59 0.31
CA ARG A 304 -13.92 2.15 -0.91
C ARG A 304 -14.73 3.31 -1.47
N TRP A 305 -14.24 3.90 -2.56
CA TRP A 305 -14.75 5.14 -3.14
C TRP A 305 -15.31 4.93 -4.56
N PRO A 306 -16.18 5.81 -5.07
CA PRO A 306 -16.60 5.79 -6.45
C PRO A 306 -15.44 6.20 -7.37
N ASP A 307 -15.01 5.30 -8.27
CA ASP A 307 -13.99 5.60 -9.29
C ASP A 307 -14.56 6.60 -10.31
N PRO A 308 -13.90 7.74 -10.52
CA PRO A 308 -14.40 8.76 -11.44
C PRO A 308 -14.39 8.33 -12.91
N LEU A 309 -13.60 7.31 -13.28
CA LEU A 309 -13.50 6.81 -14.66
C LEU A 309 -14.65 5.84 -14.99
N THR A 310 -14.99 4.92 -14.07
CA THR A 310 -15.95 3.85 -14.31
C THR A 310 -17.28 4.05 -13.61
N GLY A 311 -17.34 4.90 -12.59
CA GLY A 311 -18.47 5.05 -11.67
C GLY A 311 -18.64 3.88 -10.69
N GLU A 312 -17.85 2.81 -10.82
CA GLU A 312 -17.86 1.66 -9.92
C GLU A 312 -17.17 2.01 -8.59
N ARG A 313 -17.53 1.32 -7.51
CA ARG A 313 -16.81 1.50 -6.25
C ARG A 313 -15.60 0.58 -6.20
N ILE A 314 -14.42 1.18 -6.14
CA ILE A 314 -13.14 0.48 -6.07
C ILE A 314 -12.45 0.68 -4.72
N ARG A 315 -11.55 -0.23 -4.38
CA ARG A 315 -10.63 -0.17 -3.26
C ARG A 315 -9.27 -0.72 -3.71
N VAL A 316 -8.22 0.02 -3.49
CA VAL A 316 -6.85 -0.38 -3.85
C VAL A 316 -5.91 -0.19 -2.67
N GLU A 317 -4.84 -0.99 -2.64
CA GLU A 317 -3.81 -0.95 -1.60
C GLU A 317 -2.52 -0.34 -2.17
N HIS A 318 -2.63 0.91 -2.64
CA HIS A 318 -1.54 1.62 -3.31
C HIS A 318 -1.05 2.79 -2.45
N TRP A 319 0.26 2.88 -2.26
CA TRP A 319 0.90 3.93 -1.47
C TRP A 319 0.53 5.33 -1.94
N VAL A 320 0.68 5.60 -3.25
CA VAL A 320 0.40 6.93 -3.85
C VAL A 320 -1.08 7.28 -3.75
N VAL A 321 -1.97 6.31 -3.94
CA VAL A 321 -3.41 6.53 -3.79
C VAL A 321 -3.74 6.89 -2.34
N ALA A 322 -3.15 6.18 -1.37
CA ALA A 322 -3.33 6.46 0.04
C ALA A 322 -2.87 7.89 0.41
N GLU A 323 -1.72 8.35 -0.09
CA GLU A 323 -1.25 9.72 0.10
C GLU A 323 -2.21 10.74 -0.50
N ARG A 324 -2.61 10.56 -1.77
CA ARG A 324 -3.56 11.45 -2.48
C ARG A 324 -4.91 11.51 -1.76
N GLN A 325 -5.42 10.37 -1.26
CA GLN A 325 -6.65 10.32 -0.46
C GLN A 325 -6.48 11.05 0.88
N GLY A 326 -5.37 10.87 1.58
CA GLY A 326 -5.08 11.61 2.82
C GLY A 326 -5.10 13.13 2.62
N ILE A 327 -4.52 13.61 1.51
CA ILE A 327 -4.53 15.04 1.13
C ILE A 327 -5.95 15.54 0.91
N VAL A 328 -6.76 14.79 0.15
CA VAL A 328 -8.14 15.19 -0.17
C VAL A 328 -9.03 15.14 1.07
N ALA A 329 -8.94 14.08 1.87
CA ALA A 329 -9.69 13.96 3.12
C ALA A 329 -9.38 15.13 4.09
N ALA A 330 -8.10 15.48 4.26
CA ALA A 330 -7.69 16.62 5.08
C ALA A 330 -8.32 17.94 4.60
N ARG A 331 -8.32 18.18 3.30
CA ARG A 331 -8.95 19.39 2.72
C ARG A 331 -10.46 19.40 2.91
N ASN A 332 -11.11 18.25 2.81
CA ASN A 332 -12.55 18.11 3.00
C ASN A 332 -12.95 18.27 4.48
N MET A 333 -12.13 17.83 5.42
CA MET A 333 -12.30 18.17 6.85
C MET A 333 -12.28 19.68 7.11
N LEU A 334 -11.59 20.44 6.25
CA LEU A 334 -11.53 21.91 6.29
C LEU A 334 -12.66 22.57 5.46
N GLY A 335 -13.66 21.82 4.99
CA GLY A 335 -14.81 22.32 4.26
C GLY A 335 -14.56 22.66 2.79
N GLN A 336 -13.46 22.22 2.19
CA GLN A 336 -13.13 22.61 0.80
C GLN A 336 -13.92 21.84 -0.28
N GLN A 337 -14.64 20.79 0.06
CA GLN A 337 -15.49 19.99 -0.84
C GLN A 337 -14.78 19.58 -2.15
N ARG A 338 -13.56 19.02 -2.04
CA ARG A 338 -12.79 18.56 -3.18
C ARG A 338 -13.11 17.09 -3.46
N PRO A 339 -13.57 16.73 -4.67
CA PRO A 339 -13.72 15.33 -5.01
C PRO A 339 -12.35 14.64 -5.09
N PHE A 340 -12.34 13.35 -4.80
CA PHE A 340 -11.21 12.49 -5.09
C PHE A 340 -11.32 11.98 -6.53
N ASP A 341 -10.58 12.61 -7.42
CA ASP A 341 -10.57 12.37 -8.86
C ASP A 341 -9.18 11.93 -9.38
N ALA A 342 -8.28 11.58 -8.47
CA ALA A 342 -6.94 11.15 -8.84
C ALA A 342 -6.94 9.76 -9.48
N VAL A 343 -6.21 9.63 -10.57
CA VAL A 343 -5.97 8.35 -11.25
C VAL A 343 -5.18 7.42 -10.32
N PRO A 344 -5.59 6.17 -10.09
CA PRO A 344 -4.80 5.21 -9.35
C PRO A 344 -3.43 5.02 -9.99
N PHE A 345 -2.41 4.94 -9.15
CA PHE A 345 -1.04 4.67 -9.56
C PHE A 345 -0.33 3.82 -8.52
N PHE A 346 0.44 2.84 -8.96
CA PHE A 346 1.43 2.15 -8.15
C PHE A 346 2.64 1.74 -8.99
N TRP A 347 3.70 1.36 -8.30
CA TRP A 347 4.86 0.72 -8.90
C TRP A 347 5.20 -0.56 -8.14
N SER A 348 5.86 -1.49 -8.81
CA SER A 348 6.48 -2.66 -8.21
C SER A 348 7.90 -2.82 -8.76
N GLN A 349 8.82 -3.24 -7.91
CA GLN A 349 10.23 -3.38 -8.27
C GLN A 349 10.70 -4.82 -8.03
N HIS A 350 11.32 -5.40 -9.05
CA HIS A 350 11.88 -6.74 -9.04
C HIS A 350 13.31 -6.65 -9.55
N TYR A 351 14.30 -6.74 -8.65
CA TYR A 351 15.71 -6.49 -8.95
C TYR A 351 15.91 -5.08 -9.55
N ASP A 352 16.38 -4.97 -10.78
CA ASP A 352 16.57 -3.73 -11.54
C ASP A 352 15.35 -3.33 -12.40
N LEU A 353 14.34 -4.18 -12.47
CA LEU A 353 13.12 -3.93 -13.24
C LEU A 353 12.04 -3.27 -12.39
N THR A 354 11.50 -2.16 -12.90
CA THR A 354 10.35 -1.47 -12.31
C THR A 354 9.14 -1.55 -13.25
N ILE A 355 8.00 -1.97 -12.70
CA ILE A 355 6.70 -1.90 -13.34
C ILE A 355 6.00 -0.66 -12.81
N ASN A 356 5.57 0.25 -13.68
CA ASN A 356 4.61 1.31 -13.34
C ASN A 356 3.23 0.89 -13.82
N TYR A 357 2.20 1.14 -13.00
CA TYR A 357 0.81 0.82 -13.34
C TYR A 357 -0.08 2.03 -13.06
N VAL A 358 -0.78 2.51 -14.08
CA VAL A 358 -1.66 3.68 -14.06
C VAL A 358 -3.08 3.25 -14.38
N GLY A 359 -4.07 3.75 -13.65
CA GLY A 359 -5.46 3.36 -13.76
C GLY A 359 -5.81 2.18 -12.84
N HIS A 360 -6.96 1.55 -13.09
CA HIS A 360 -7.41 0.40 -12.32
C HIS A 360 -8.25 -0.53 -13.21
N ALA A 361 -7.84 -1.80 -13.31
CA ALA A 361 -8.57 -2.82 -14.03
C ALA A 361 -8.71 -4.07 -13.16
N GLU A 362 -9.92 -4.35 -12.68
CA GLU A 362 -10.24 -5.63 -12.01
C GLU A 362 -10.58 -6.73 -13.04
N GLN A 363 -11.18 -6.33 -14.16
CA GLN A 363 -11.54 -7.21 -15.26
C GLN A 363 -11.33 -6.48 -16.58
N TRP A 364 -10.79 -7.17 -17.55
CA TRP A 364 -10.59 -6.70 -18.91
C TRP A 364 -10.91 -7.81 -19.91
N ASP A 365 -11.25 -7.45 -21.12
CA ASP A 365 -11.54 -8.38 -22.23
C ASP A 365 -10.46 -8.35 -23.33
N ARG A 366 -9.58 -7.33 -23.28
CA ARG A 366 -8.51 -7.14 -24.28
C ARG A 366 -7.28 -6.54 -23.65
N VAL A 367 -6.11 -7.06 -24.05
CA VAL A 367 -4.80 -6.54 -23.70
C VAL A 367 -4.05 -6.17 -24.98
N GLU A 368 -3.49 -4.98 -25.04
CA GLU A 368 -2.63 -4.51 -26.12
C GLU A 368 -1.24 -4.27 -25.62
N ILE A 369 -0.24 -4.84 -26.29
CA ILE A 369 1.17 -4.73 -25.94
C ILE A 369 1.86 -3.94 -27.05
N ASP A 370 2.48 -2.82 -26.69
CA ASP A 370 3.34 -2.02 -27.52
C ASP A 370 4.79 -2.12 -27.00
N GLY A 371 5.69 -2.58 -27.87
CA GLY A 371 7.09 -2.81 -27.53
C GLY A 371 7.43 -4.28 -27.32
N ASP A 372 8.49 -4.55 -26.55
CA ASP A 372 9.09 -5.86 -26.35
C ASP A 372 9.19 -6.23 -24.87
N LEU A 373 8.40 -7.23 -24.46
CA LEU A 373 8.40 -7.76 -23.10
C LEU A 373 9.78 -8.38 -22.73
N GLY A 374 10.41 -9.07 -23.68
CA GLY A 374 11.70 -9.73 -23.48
C GLY A 374 12.84 -8.73 -23.30
N ALA A 375 12.76 -7.57 -23.96
CA ALA A 375 13.70 -6.48 -23.81
C ALA A 375 13.40 -5.59 -22.59
N HIS A 376 12.29 -5.83 -21.87
CA HIS A 376 11.81 -5.01 -20.76
C HIS A 376 11.55 -3.54 -21.18
N ASP A 377 11.06 -3.33 -22.40
CA ASP A 377 10.73 -2.03 -22.98
C ASP A 377 9.35 -2.09 -23.62
N CYS A 378 8.29 -1.89 -22.84
CA CYS A 378 6.92 -2.03 -23.30
C CYS A 378 5.92 -1.19 -22.53
N ALA A 379 4.77 -0.93 -23.17
CA ALA A 379 3.54 -0.45 -22.59
C ALA A 379 2.41 -1.45 -22.86
N ILE A 380 1.62 -1.75 -21.85
CA ILE A 380 0.55 -2.75 -21.88
C ILE A 380 -0.74 -2.05 -21.47
N ALA A 381 -1.70 -1.97 -22.38
CA ALA A 381 -3.01 -1.35 -22.15
C ALA A 381 -4.07 -2.42 -21.89
N TYR A 382 -4.87 -2.22 -20.84
CA TYR A 382 -5.97 -3.09 -20.43
C TYR A 382 -7.30 -2.42 -20.77
N TRP A 383 -8.15 -3.13 -21.52
CA TRP A 383 -9.39 -2.60 -22.06
C TRP A 383 -10.61 -3.41 -21.62
N ARG A 384 -11.74 -2.76 -21.46
CA ARG A 384 -13.07 -3.36 -21.34
C ARG A 384 -13.98 -2.69 -22.37
N GLY A 385 -14.32 -3.42 -23.44
CA GLY A 385 -14.92 -2.85 -24.65
C GLY A 385 -14.03 -1.75 -25.21
N ASP A 386 -14.58 -0.53 -25.37
CA ASP A 386 -13.85 0.64 -25.88
C ASP A 386 -13.21 1.49 -24.78
N THR A 387 -13.36 1.11 -23.52
CA THR A 387 -12.80 1.85 -22.39
C THR A 387 -11.45 1.28 -21.99
N ARG A 388 -10.39 2.10 -22.08
CA ARG A 388 -9.09 1.78 -21.51
C ARG A 388 -9.16 1.99 -20.01
N LEU A 389 -8.88 0.95 -19.22
CA LEU A 389 -8.99 0.95 -17.76
C LEU A 389 -7.65 1.22 -17.08
N ALA A 390 -6.55 0.68 -17.65
CA ALA A 390 -5.23 0.80 -17.07
C ALA A 390 -4.13 0.67 -18.12
N VAL A 391 -2.93 1.10 -17.75
CA VAL A 391 -1.69 0.93 -18.52
C VAL A 391 -0.58 0.51 -17.57
N ALA A 392 0.09 -0.61 -17.87
CA ALA A 392 1.35 -0.99 -17.24
C ALA A 392 2.52 -0.62 -18.17
N THR A 393 3.65 -0.19 -17.60
CA THR A 393 4.87 0.10 -18.39
C THR A 393 6.10 -0.49 -17.72
N ILE A 394 7.05 -0.94 -18.55
CA ILE A 394 8.41 -1.29 -18.16
C ILE A 394 9.37 -0.50 -19.06
N GLY A 395 10.37 0.18 -18.49
CA GLY A 395 11.35 0.97 -19.24
C GLY A 395 10.79 2.23 -19.91
N ARG A 396 9.49 2.52 -19.77
CA ARG A 396 8.77 3.61 -20.49
C ARG A 396 8.08 4.58 -19.53
N ASP A 397 8.82 5.25 -18.68
CA ASP A 397 8.28 6.18 -17.67
C ASP A 397 7.48 7.33 -18.33
N LEU A 398 7.92 7.83 -19.50
CA LEU A 398 7.21 8.88 -20.20
C LEU A 398 5.82 8.41 -20.69
N ASP A 399 5.68 7.17 -21.09
CA ASP A 399 4.40 6.61 -21.53
C ASP A 399 3.46 6.37 -20.35
N SER A 400 4.00 6.00 -19.19
CA SER A 400 3.25 5.97 -17.92
C SER A 400 2.66 7.36 -17.59
N LEU A 401 3.49 8.42 -17.64
CA LEU A 401 3.03 9.80 -17.39
C LEU A 401 2.00 10.28 -18.43
N LYS A 402 2.19 9.94 -19.70
CA LYS A 402 1.21 10.25 -20.76
C LYS A 402 -0.13 9.54 -20.53
N ALA A 403 -0.08 8.28 -20.07
CA ALA A 403 -1.27 7.52 -19.74
C ALA A 403 -2.03 8.16 -18.56
N GLU A 404 -1.33 8.55 -17.48
CA GLU A 404 -1.93 9.26 -16.34
C GLU A 404 -2.61 10.55 -16.79
N ALA A 405 -1.90 11.40 -17.55
CA ALA A 405 -2.46 12.65 -18.08
C ALA A 405 -3.64 12.42 -19.05
N ALA A 406 -3.68 11.30 -19.76
CA ALA A 406 -4.83 10.97 -20.62
C ALA A 406 -6.06 10.58 -19.79
N PHE A 407 -5.90 9.78 -18.73
CA PHE A 407 -6.98 9.44 -17.80
C PHE A 407 -7.49 10.68 -17.05
N GLU A 408 -6.59 11.57 -16.58
CA GLU A 408 -6.98 12.84 -15.94
C GLU A 408 -7.86 13.70 -16.87
N ARG A 409 -7.50 13.80 -18.16
CA ARG A 409 -8.33 14.52 -19.14
C ARG A 409 -9.68 13.87 -19.35
N GLN A 410 -9.74 12.54 -19.37
CA GLN A 410 -10.99 11.80 -19.51
C GLN A 410 -11.91 12.03 -18.31
N ILE A 411 -11.37 11.97 -17.10
CA ILE A 411 -12.10 12.25 -15.86
C ILE A 411 -12.61 13.70 -15.82
N ALA A 412 -11.78 14.66 -16.24
CA ALA A 412 -12.16 16.08 -16.26
C ALA A 412 -13.23 16.41 -17.31
N ALA A 413 -13.43 15.56 -18.32
CA ALA A 413 -14.42 15.72 -19.37
C ALA A 413 -15.76 15.03 -19.07
N ALA A 414 -15.81 14.14 -18.07
CA ALA A 414 -17.00 13.41 -17.62
C ALA A 414 -17.77 14.18 -16.54
#